data_e1420542b9160bbe3d83c9ca61ec4602
#
_entry.id   e1420542b9160bbe3d83c9ca61ec4602
#
_cell.length_a   1.000
_cell.length_b   1.000
_cell.length_c   1.000
_cell.angle_alpha   90.00
_cell.angle_beta   90.00
_cell.angle_gamma   90.00
#
_symmetry.space_group_name_H-M   'P 1'
#
loop_
_entity.id
_entity.type
_entity.pdbx_description
1 polymer ?
#
loop_
_entity_poly.entity_id
_entity_poly.type
_entity_poly.pdbx_seq_one_letter_code
_entity_poly.pdbx_strand_id
1 'polypeptide(L)'
;MVNLTINGIPVQVEEGTSILNATKKVNIKIPTLCYNPDLPPWAACGICIVRMEGSPKMVRACTTPVAEGMKVITHDPEIIQVRRTVVELILSNHPNDCLQCPRNGNCELQRLAAEFGIRDVPYPNIVKDLPIDDSNPSIVLNPEKCVRCGRCVKVCQEVQNVWAIEFLGRGINGRIASAADVPLGESPCIKCGQCAAHCPVGAIYERDDTRKVWAALQNKDIYPVVQIAPAVRVALGEEFGLEPGTIITKKIYAALRRLGFKTVFDTNFAADLTIMEEGTELVKRLTKDKGNIPLITSCCPAWVDYLEKYYPDMIPHFSTAKSPQQMMGAMIKDYWAQKAGLDPAKVFSVSIMPCTAKKWETNRNDDMKSSGYQDVDVSITTRELARMIKQAGIDIMNLPDEEADSPLGPYTGAGTIFGVTGGVMEAAVRTAYYLVTKKELGDVNFTAARGLQGVKEAEVDLDGTKIRIAVAHQMGNIATVLDKIKEALAAGKETPYHFVEVMACRGGCIAGGGQPYGCTDEVRSKRSMGIYTDDEKSTYRCSHQNPFIKQVYDEFLGEPNGHKAHELLHTHYVPRPLYQK
;
A
#
# COMPACT_ATOMS: atom_id res chain seq x y z
N MET A 1 12.75 32.47 -9.36
CA MET A 1 14.02 31.71 -9.25
C MET A 1 14.91 32.45 -8.29
N VAL A 2 15.61 31.74 -7.43
CA VAL A 2 16.52 32.24 -6.38
C VAL A 2 17.91 31.69 -6.66
N ASN A 3 18.95 32.57 -6.64
CA ASN A 3 20.34 32.20 -6.84
C ASN A 3 21.04 32.14 -5.47
N LEU A 4 21.77 31.06 -5.22
CA LEU A 4 22.54 30.87 -3.99
C LEU A 4 23.81 30.08 -4.29
N THR A 5 24.68 29.93 -3.28
CA THR A 5 25.82 29.02 -3.37
C THR A 5 25.73 27.98 -2.25
N ILE A 6 26.10 26.75 -2.57
CA ILE A 6 26.18 25.64 -1.62
C ILE A 6 27.59 25.09 -1.67
N ASN A 7 28.37 25.26 -0.58
CA ASN A 7 29.79 24.95 -0.53
C ASN A 7 30.58 25.61 -1.67
N GLY A 8 30.24 26.86 -2.03
CA GLY A 8 30.83 27.59 -3.14
C GLY A 8 30.30 27.23 -4.55
N ILE A 9 29.47 26.21 -4.69
CA ILE A 9 28.86 25.78 -5.96
C ILE A 9 27.61 26.63 -6.21
N PRO A 10 27.50 27.36 -7.32
CA PRO A 10 26.30 28.14 -7.65
C PRO A 10 25.13 27.22 -8.00
N VAL A 11 23.95 27.56 -7.51
CA VAL A 11 22.70 26.82 -7.77
C VAL A 11 21.53 27.78 -7.89
N GLN A 12 20.63 27.51 -8.82
CA GLN A 12 19.37 28.23 -8.99
C GLN A 12 18.19 27.30 -8.77
N VAL A 13 17.25 27.73 -7.92
CA VAL A 13 16.02 26.98 -7.59
C VAL A 13 14.82 27.91 -7.51
N GLU A 14 13.62 27.33 -7.44
CA GLU A 14 12.40 28.09 -7.25
C GLU A 14 12.34 28.69 -5.83
N GLU A 15 11.69 29.84 -5.72
CA GLU A 15 11.41 30.47 -4.42
C GLU A 15 10.59 29.53 -3.53
N GLY A 16 10.87 29.51 -2.22
CA GLY A 16 10.24 28.60 -1.28
C GLY A 16 10.89 27.21 -1.22
N THR A 17 11.82 26.86 -2.13
CA THR A 17 12.60 25.62 -2.03
C THR A 17 13.37 25.56 -0.72
N SER A 18 13.34 24.44 0.01
CA SER A 18 14.18 24.26 1.21
C SER A 18 15.65 24.07 0.83
N ILE A 19 16.57 24.47 1.73
CA ILE A 19 18.01 24.23 1.55
C ILE A 19 18.27 22.74 1.27
N LEU A 20 17.62 21.83 1.98
CA LEU A 20 17.76 20.39 1.77
C LEU A 20 17.43 19.96 0.32
N ASN A 21 16.39 20.54 -0.27
CA ASN A 21 16.02 20.22 -1.65
C ASN A 21 16.94 20.91 -2.66
N ALA A 22 17.44 22.11 -2.34
CA ALA A 22 18.43 22.81 -3.18
C ALA A 22 19.75 22.02 -3.26
N THR A 23 20.20 21.39 -2.17
CA THR A 23 21.46 20.60 -2.18
C THR A 23 21.41 19.39 -3.08
N LYS A 24 20.21 18.83 -3.34
CA LYS A 24 20.04 17.70 -4.28
C LYS A 24 20.40 18.09 -5.72
N LYS A 25 20.18 19.35 -6.10
CA LYS A 25 20.52 19.87 -7.46
C LYS A 25 22.02 19.87 -7.75
N VAL A 26 22.83 19.90 -6.71
CA VAL A 26 24.30 19.89 -6.80
C VAL A 26 24.89 18.59 -6.22
N ASN A 27 24.10 17.53 -6.13
CA ASN A 27 24.49 16.19 -5.66
C ASN A 27 25.12 16.17 -4.27
N ILE A 28 24.71 17.10 -3.40
CA ILE A 28 25.14 17.11 -1.99
C ILE A 28 24.05 16.48 -1.14
N LYS A 29 24.40 15.40 -0.45
CA LYS A 29 23.51 14.69 0.47
C LYS A 29 23.66 15.22 1.89
N ILE A 30 22.59 15.78 2.45
CA ILE A 30 22.51 16.12 3.87
C ILE A 30 21.80 14.98 4.60
N PRO A 31 22.38 14.45 5.71
CA PRO A 31 21.74 13.38 6.48
C PRO A 31 20.45 13.87 7.14
N THR A 32 19.44 13.00 7.17
CA THR A 32 18.12 13.27 7.79
C THR A 32 17.62 12.03 8.50
N LEU A 33 16.70 12.19 9.47
CA LEU A 33 15.98 11.09 10.10
C LEU A 33 14.47 11.35 10.17
N CYS A 34 14.04 12.60 10.39
CA CYS A 34 12.61 12.94 10.45
C CYS A 34 12.02 13.40 9.11
N TYR A 35 12.86 13.82 8.17
CA TYR A 35 12.43 14.24 6.84
C TYR A 35 12.01 13.04 5.98
N ASN A 36 10.88 13.17 5.30
CA ASN A 36 10.43 12.27 4.26
C ASN A 36 9.80 13.12 3.13
N PRO A 37 10.10 12.86 1.84
CA PRO A 37 9.61 13.70 0.74
C PRO A 37 8.08 13.66 0.57
N ASP A 38 7.41 12.62 1.04
CA ASP A 38 5.95 12.46 0.95
C ASP A 38 5.20 13.17 2.09
N LEU A 39 5.93 13.75 3.04
CA LEU A 39 5.34 14.32 4.26
C LEU A 39 5.75 15.79 4.44
N PRO A 40 4.89 16.63 5.01
CA PRO A 40 5.28 17.96 5.45
C PRO A 40 6.45 17.88 6.42
N PRO A 41 7.48 18.77 6.29
CA PRO A 41 8.64 18.74 7.15
C PRO A 41 8.28 18.96 8.62
N TRP A 42 8.80 18.11 9.53
CA TRP A 42 8.54 18.18 10.97
C TRP A 42 9.64 18.89 11.77
N ALA A 43 10.86 18.91 11.22
CA ALA A 43 12.05 19.51 11.84
C ALA A 43 12.41 19.01 13.26
N ALA A 44 12.03 17.77 13.61
CA ALA A 44 12.21 17.23 14.96
C ALA A 44 13.65 16.84 15.30
N CYS A 45 14.35 16.11 14.38
CA CYS A 45 15.59 15.41 14.75
C CYS A 45 16.84 16.29 14.86
N GLY A 46 16.91 17.43 14.16
CA GLY A 46 18.09 18.30 14.18
C GLY A 46 19.32 17.81 13.41
N ILE A 47 19.27 16.64 12.74
CA ILE A 47 20.44 16.07 12.04
C ILE A 47 20.79 16.85 10.77
N CYS A 48 19.82 17.48 10.09
CA CYS A 48 20.02 18.19 8.81
C CYS A 48 20.56 19.62 8.98
N ILE A 49 21.26 19.92 10.04
CA ILE A 49 21.81 21.25 10.30
C ILE A 49 22.87 21.64 9.26
N VAL A 50 22.84 22.91 8.88
CA VAL A 50 23.80 23.58 8.00
C VAL A 50 24.10 24.97 8.56
N ARG A 51 25.13 25.64 8.05
CA ARG A 51 25.51 27.00 8.44
C ARG A 51 25.42 27.94 7.25
N MET A 52 25.09 29.20 7.53
CA MET A 52 25.27 30.29 6.56
C MET A 52 26.67 30.85 6.69
N GLU A 53 27.34 31.14 5.58
CA GLU A 53 28.64 31.82 5.61
C GLU A 53 28.54 33.14 6.35
N GLY A 54 29.48 33.38 7.26
CA GLY A 54 29.49 34.58 8.11
C GLY A 54 28.52 34.56 9.31
N SER A 55 27.77 33.48 9.52
CA SER A 55 26.86 33.33 10.65
C SER A 55 27.30 32.20 11.59
N PRO A 56 27.37 32.40 12.91
CA PRO A 56 27.61 31.31 13.85
C PRO A 56 26.40 30.40 14.04
N LYS A 57 25.21 30.81 13.59
CA LYS A 57 23.97 30.04 13.81
C LYS A 57 23.86 28.91 12.79
N MET A 58 23.54 27.71 13.31
CA MET A 58 23.15 26.56 12.48
C MET A 58 21.63 26.53 12.30
N VAL A 59 21.18 26.21 11.07
CA VAL A 59 19.76 26.10 10.72
C VAL A 59 19.43 24.70 10.21
N ARG A 60 18.16 24.31 10.30
CA ARG A 60 17.69 23.01 9.79
C ARG A 60 17.40 23.11 8.30
N ALA A 61 18.19 22.44 7.45
CA ALA A 61 18.07 22.50 6.00
C ALA A 61 16.69 22.04 5.48
N CYS A 62 16.01 21.13 6.19
CA CYS A 62 14.72 20.58 5.74
C CYS A 62 13.55 21.59 5.80
N THR A 63 13.65 22.64 6.63
CA THR A 63 12.58 23.63 6.84
C THR A 63 13.00 25.07 6.57
N THR A 64 14.28 25.33 6.33
CA THR A 64 14.77 26.67 6.00
C THR A 64 14.65 26.90 4.49
N PRO A 65 13.81 27.84 4.03
CA PRO A 65 13.73 28.21 2.62
C PRO A 65 15.01 28.92 2.18
N VAL A 66 15.33 28.78 0.90
CA VAL A 66 16.44 29.52 0.29
C VAL A 66 16.10 31.01 0.10
N ALA A 67 17.13 31.86 0.09
CA ALA A 67 17.00 33.28 -0.21
C ALA A 67 18.07 33.71 -1.21
N GLU A 68 17.82 34.81 -1.93
CA GLU A 68 18.74 35.35 -2.92
C GLU A 68 20.10 35.69 -2.28
N GLY A 69 21.18 35.29 -2.95
CA GLY A 69 22.54 35.50 -2.47
C GLY A 69 22.97 34.67 -1.27
N MET A 70 22.13 33.73 -0.79
CA MET A 70 22.45 32.87 0.35
C MET A 70 23.68 32.03 0.05
N LYS A 71 24.59 31.91 1.03
CA LYS A 71 25.79 31.08 0.98
C LYS A 71 25.72 30.01 2.05
N VAL A 72 25.50 28.77 1.66
CA VAL A 72 25.29 27.63 2.56
C VAL A 72 26.55 26.79 2.67
N ILE A 73 26.96 26.49 3.89
CA ILE A 73 28.00 25.51 4.25
C ILE A 73 27.31 24.28 4.81
N THR A 74 27.46 23.15 4.11
CA THR A 74 26.76 21.90 4.49
C THR A 74 27.60 20.99 5.34
N HIS A 75 28.91 21.19 5.41
CA HIS A 75 29.83 20.40 6.22
C HIS A 75 31.07 21.24 6.61
N ASP A 76 31.44 21.14 7.83
CA ASP A 76 32.71 21.53 8.42
C ASP A 76 32.92 20.66 9.69
N PRO A 77 34.07 20.68 10.36
CA PRO A 77 34.31 19.85 11.54
C PRO A 77 33.27 20.05 12.65
N GLU A 78 32.80 21.29 12.86
CA GLU A 78 31.80 21.59 13.88
C GLU A 78 30.40 21.06 13.50
N ILE A 79 29.95 21.26 12.28
CA ILE A 79 28.68 20.71 11.78
C ILE A 79 28.68 19.19 11.90
N ILE A 80 29.77 18.52 11.51
CA ILE A 80 29.91 17.07 11.63
C ILE A 80 29.83 16.61 13.08
N GLN A 81 30.56 17.30 13.99
CA GLN A 81 30.54 16.97 15.41
C GLN A 81 29.15 17.15 16.03
N VAL A 82 28.44 18.25 15.73
CA VAL A 82 27.07 18.46 16.23
C VAL A 82 26.10 17.40 15.70
N ARG A 83 26.18 17.04 14.44
CA ARG A 83 25.34 15.95 13.88
C ARG A 83 25.61 14.62 14.58
N ARG A 84 26.89 14.29 14.81
CA ARG A 84 27.29 13.08 15.53
C ARG A 84 26.69 13.09 16.94
N THR A 85 26.85 14.19 17.71
CA THR A 85 26.28 14.35 19.05
C THR A 85 24.75 14.15 19.04
N VAL A 86 24.05 14.71 18.06
CA VAL A 86 22.59 14.51 17.93
C VAL A 86 22.23 13.03 17.73
N VAL A 87 22.97 12.30 16.89
CA VAL A 87 22.75 10.86 16.68
C VAL A 87 23.06 10.07 17.96
N GLU A 88 24.15 10.40 18.67
CA GLU A 88 24.50 9.77 19.95
C GLU A 88 23.40 9.99 21.01
N LEU A 89 22.83 11.21 21.10
CA LEU A 89 21.69 11.49 21.99
C LEU A 89 20.43 10.71 21.61
N ILE A 90 20.18 10.47 20.32
CA ILE A 90 19.09 9.61 19.89
C ILE A 90 19.35 8.16 20.31
N LEU A 91 20.58 7.67 20.13
CA LEU A 91 20.99 6.32 20.51
C LEU A 91 20.94 6.10 22.03
N SER A 92 21.24 7.12 22.87
CA SER A 92 21.12 7.02 24.33
C SER A 92 19.67 6.80 24.79
N ASN A 93 18.69 7.11 23.95
CA ASN A 93 17.27 6.91 24.22
C ASN A 93 16.66 5.82 23.29
N HIS A 94 17.48 4.88 22.86
CA HIS A 94 17.08 3.76 21.99
C HIS A 94 17.67 2.45 22.56
N PRO A 95 16.91 1.33 22.59
CA PRO A 95 17.36 0.10 23.26
C PRO A 95 18.60 -0.55 22.64
N ASN A 96 18.93 -0.24 21.39
CA ASN A 96 20.11 -0.75 20.69
C ASN A 96 20.18 -2.29 20.56
N ASP A 97 19.02 -2.97 20.69
CA ASP A 97 18.83 -4.42 20.55
C ASP A 97 18.68 -4.85 19.09
N CYS A 98 19.54 -4.36 18.22
CA CYS A 98 19.40 -4.45 16.76
C CYS A 98 19.20 -5.87 16.24
N LEU A 99 19.85 -6.88 16.83
CA LEU A 99 19.76 -8.27 16.38
C LEU A 99 18.35 -8.87 16.53
N GLN A 100 17.55 -8.34 17.46
CA GLN A 100 16.16 -8.77 17.70
C GLN A 100 15.14 -7.84 17.03
N CYS A 101 15.60 -6.78 16.36
CA CYS A 101 14.75 -5.76 15.79
C CYS A 101 14.24 -6.16 14.40
N PRO A 102 12.94 -5.97 14.09
CA PRO A 102 12.40 -6.27 12.75
C PRO A 102 12.99 -5.39 11.64
N ARG A 103 13.69 -4.31 11.99
CA ARG A 103 14.38 -3.40 11.07
C ARG A 103 15.90 -3.63 11.02
N ASN A 104 16.40 -4.73 11.59
CA ASN A 104 17.83 -5.04 11.51
C ASN A 104 18.32 -5.12 10.06
N GLY A 105 19.42 -4.45 9.76
CA GLY A 105 19.98 -4.36 8.40
C GLY A 105 19.23 -3.40 7.44
N ASN A 106 18.06 -2.90 7.83
CA ASN A 106 17.28 -1.92 7.06
C ASN A 106 16.72 -0.81 7.97
N CYS A 107 17.58 -0.17 8.75
CA CYS A 107 17.24 0.86 9.73
C CYS A 107 18.00 2.15 9.40
N GLU A 108 17.27 3.27 9.29
CA GLU A 108 17.89 4.57 9.02
C GLU A 108 18.79 5.04 10.17
N LEU A 109 18.47 4.71 11.44
CA LEU A 109 19.30 5.05 12.59
C LEU A 109 20.62 4.23 12.59
N GLN A 110 20.57 2.93 12.30
CA GLN A 110 21.79 2.11 12.15
C GLN A 110 22.71 2.67 11.06
N ARG A 111 22.13 3.06 9.91
CA ARG A 111 22.89 3.67 8.83
C ARG A 111 23.54 4.98 9.26
N LEU A 112 22.82 5.86 9.95
CA LEU A 112 23.40 7.11 10.48
C LEU A 112 24.52 6.86 11.49
N ALA A 113 24.33 5.92 12.41
CA ALA A 113 25.37 5.54 13.38
C ALA A 113 26.65 5.07 12.66
N ALA A 114 26.50 4.25 11.60
CA ALA A 114 27.62 3.79 10.79
C ALA A 114 28.28 4.94 10.00
N GLU A 115 27.48 5.82 9.35
CA GLU A 115 27.98 6.99 8.60
C GLU A 115 28.79 7.96 9.47
N PHE A 116 28.38 8.16 10.74
CA PHE A 116 29.13 9.00 11.70
C PHE A 116 30.20 8.25 12.50
N GLY A 117 30.46 6.98 12.21
CA GLY A 117 31.47 6.18 12.89
C GLY A 117 31.21 6.00 14.39
N ILE A 118 29.95 6.03 14.85
CA ILE A 118 29.58 5.87 16.25
C ILE A 118 29.74 4.39 16.62
N ARG A 119 30.61 4.11 17.61
CA ARG A 119 30.83 2.76 18.16
C ARG A 119 30.46 2.67 19.62
N ASP A 120 30.48 3.82 20.28
CA ASP A 120 30.18 3.98 21.69
C ASP A 120 29.31 5.22 21.90
N VAL A 121 28.41 5.20 22.86
CA VAL A 121 27.50 6.29 23.17
C VAL A 121 27.92 6.86 24.54
N PRO A 122 28.50 8.08 24.59
CA PRO A 122 29.05 8.64 25.82
C PRO A 122 27.98 9.17 26.82
N TYR A 123 26.71 9.03 26.47
CA TYR A 123 25.59 9.51 27.29
C TYR A 123 24.90 8.37 28.02
N PRO A 124 24.31 8.62 29.21
CA PRO A 124 23.55 7.61 29.94
C PRO A 124 22.40 7.05 29.10
N ASN A 125 22.19 5.75 29.22
CA ASN A 125 21.00 5.12 28.64
C ASN A 125 19.74 5.54 29.43
N ILE A 126 18.77 6.14 28.74
CA ILE A 126 17.53 6.65 29.32
C ILE A 126 16.29 5.99 28.68
N VAL A 127 16.49 4.83 28.08
CA VAL A 127 15.40 4.03 27.49
C VAL A 127 14.38 3.69 28.57
N LYS A 128 13.11 3.76 28.21
CA LYS A 128 11.99 3.41 29.07
C LYS A 128 11.44 2.06 28.65
N ASP A 129 11.17 1.21 29.62
CA ASP A 129 10.39 0.00 29.42
C ASP A 129 8.92 0.41 29.16
N LEU A 130 8.47 0.24 27.93
CA LEU A 130 7.12 0.59 27.49
C LEU A 130 6.49 -0.65 26.84
N PRO A 131 5.23 -0.95 27.15
CA PRO A 131 4.57 -2.14 26.59
C PRO A 131 4.46 -2.04 25.07
N ILE A 132 4.65 -3.17 24.41
CA ILE A 132 4.38 -3.34 22.98
C ILE A 132 2.87 -3.45 22.81
N ASP A 133 2.32 -2.66 21.89
CA ASP A 133 0.92 -2.78 21.48
C ASP A 133 0.84 -3.63 20.21
N ASP A 134 0.37 -4.86 20.37
CA ASP A 134 0.10 -5.82 19.31
C ASP A 134 -1.40 -6.13 19.14
N SER A 135 -2.26 -5.29 19.68
CA SER A 135 -3.71 -5.41 19.60
C SER A 135 -4.26 -5.32 18.17
N ASN A 136 -3.53 -4.62 17.28
CA ASN A 136 -3.96 -4.44 15.90
C ASN A 136 -3.60 -5.67 15.05
N PRO A 137 -4.54 -6.20 14.22
CA PRO A 137 -4.30 -7.41 13.44
C PRO A 137 -3.27 -7.24 12.30
N SER A 138 -2.91 -6.00 11.95
CA SER A 138 -2.10 -5.69 10.78
C SER A 138 -0.73 -5.11 11.11
N ILE A 139 -0.63 -4.32 12.18
CA ILE A 139 0.60 -3.60 12.57
C ILE A 139 0.84 -3.70 14.07
N VAL A 140 2.11 -3.60 14.44
CA VAL A 140 2.57 -3.61 15.84
C VAL A 140 3.23 -2.27 16.14
N LEU A 141 2.94 -1.71 17.31
CA LEU A 141 3.56 -0.50 17.84
C LEU A 141 4.46 -0.84 19.02
N ASN A 142 5.77 -0.61 18.87
CA ASN A 142 6.76 -0.69 19.93
C ASN A 142 7.28 0.72 20.28
N PRO A 143 6.69 1.40 21.28
CA PRO A 143 7.04 2.78 21.59
C PRO A 143 8.46 2.93 22.19
N GLU A 144 9.04 1.89 22.75
CA GLU A 144 10.41 1.86 23.25
C GLU A 144 11.43 2.17 22.15
N LYS A 145 11.20 1.65 20.91
CA LYS A 145 12.07 1.87 19.76
C LYS A 145 11.82 3.20 19.03
N CYS A 146 10.95 4.05 19.56
CA CYS A 146 10.55 5.28 18.90
C CYS A 146 11.60 6.38 19.04
N VAL A 147 12.12 6.89 17.92
CA VAL A 147 13.04 8.04 17.83
C VAL A 147 12.33 9.39 17.75
N ARG A 148 11.03 9.44 17.95
CA ARG A 148 10.18 10.64 17.99
C ARG A 148 10.29 11.52 16.75
N CYS A 149 10.52 10.91 15.59
CA CYS A 149 10.67 11.63 14.32
C CYS A 149 9.37 12.23 13.77
N GLY A 150 8.19 11.79 14.24
CA GLY A 150 6.87 12.31 13.86
C GLY A 150 6.33 11.84 12.49
N ARG A 151 7.07 11.05 11.70
CA ARG A 151 6.62 10.62 10.38
C ARG A 151 5.28 9.87 10.41
N CYS A 152 5.09 8.96 11.39
CA CYS A 152 3.86 8.19 11.54
C CYS A 152 2.65 9.07 11.91
N VAL A 153 2.86 10.09 12.74
CA VAL A 153 1.83 11.08 13.09
C VAL A 153 1.43 11.86 11.84
N LYS A 154 2.41 12.42 11.11
CA LYS A 154 2.17 13.21 9.89
C LYS A 154 1.43 12.41 8.82
N VAL A 155 1.87 11.19 8.53
CA VAL A 155 1.19 10.38 7.51
C VAL A 155 -0.23 10.00 7.94
N CYS A 156 -0.45 9.69 9.23
CA CYS A 156 -1.77 9.30 9.73
C CYS A 156 -2.75 10.47 9.77
N GLN A 157 -2.29 11.66 10.19
CA GLN A 157 -3.13 12.83 10.35
C GLN A 157 -3.29 13.63 9.06
N GLU A 158 -2.19 14.02 8.42
CA GLU A 158 -2.22 15.00 7.33
C GLU A 158 -2.38 14.35 5.94
N VAL A 159 -1.97 13.09 5.78
CA VAL A 159 -2.08 12.38 4.49
C VAL A 159 -3.28 11.45 4.46
N GLN A 160 -3.45 10.63 5.51
CA GLN A 160 -4.54 9.66 5.58
C GLN A 160 -5.79 10.20 6.28
N ASN A 161 -5.70 11.36 6.93
CA ASN A 161 -6.84 11.99 7.63
C ASN A 161 -7.57 11.04 8.60
N VAL A 162 -6.83 10.16 9.30
CA VAL A 162 -7.36 9.11 10.19
C VAL A 162 -7.22 9.47 11.66
N TRP A 163 -6.15 10.19 12.04
CA TRP A 163 -5.90 10.65 13.41
C TRP A 163 -5.82 9.53 14.46
N ALA A 164 -5.36 8.33 14.06
CA ALA A 164 -5.25 7.19 14.96
C ALA A 164 -3.98 7.18 15.80
N ILE A 165 -2.94 7.92 15.40
CA ILE A 165 -1.62 7.97 16.05
C ILE A 165 -1.25 9.42 16.34
N GLU A 166 -0.76 9.66 17.56
CA GLU A 166 -0.33 10.99 18.00
C GLU A 166 0.84 10.93 19.00
N PHE A 167 1.37 12.11 19.37
CA PHE A 167 2.33 12.25 20.46
C PHE A 167 1.60 12.42 21.79
N LEU A 168 1.87 11.53 22.74
CA LEU A 168 1.45 11.68 24.13
C LEU A 168 2.64 12.09 25.01
N GLY A 169 2.36 12.99 25.96
CA GLY A 169 3.39 13.51 26.88
C GLY A 169 4.31 14.56 26.25
N ARG A 170 5.34 14.94 26.98
CA ARG A 170 6.29 16.00 26.59
C ARG A 170 7.72 15.64 26.96
N GLY A 171 8.70 16.17 26.21
CA GLY A 171 10.13 15.99 26.44
C GLY A 171 10.51 14.52 26.48
N ILE A 172 11.25 14.12 27.52
CA ILE A 172 11.70 12.72 27.71
C ILE A 172 10.53 11.74 27.92
N ASN A 173 9.37 12.23 28.37
CA ASN A 173 8.17 11.44 28.58
C ASN A 173 7.29 11.34 27.32
N GLY A 174 7.67 12.05 26.26
CA GLY A 174 6.96 11.98 24.99
C GLY A 174 7.08 10.61 24.34
N ARG A 175 5.98 10.05 23.89
CA ARG A 175 5.92 8.78 23.15
C ARG A 175 4.86 8.83 22.05
N ILE A 176 5.00 7.97 21.07
CA ILE A 176 3.94 7.72 20.10
C ILE A 176 2.97 6.71 20.69
N ALA A 177 1.69 6.99 20.56
CA ALA A 177 0.61 6.10 20.97
C ALA A 177 -0.61 6.31 20.08
N SER A 178 -1.63 5.49 20.26
CA SER A 178 -2.95 5.75 19.69
C SER A 178 -3.60 6.97 20.35
N ALA A 179 -4.52 7.60 19.65
CA ALA A 179 -5.35 8.66 20.21
C ALA A 179 -6.08 8.16 21.47
N ALA A 180 -6.15 9.01 22.49
CA ALA A 180 -6.70 8.69 23.82
C ALA A 180 -6.01 7.53 24.56
N ASP A 181 -4.84 7.08 24.11
CA ASP A 181 -4.04 6.01 24.73
C ASP A 181 -4.76 4.65 24.85
N VAL A 182 -5.74 4.42 24.00
CA VAL A 182 -6.40 3.12 23.89
C VAL A 182 -5.53 2.15 23.08
N PRO A 183 -5.74 0.81 23.15
CA PRO A 183 -5.08 -0.14 22.26
C PRO A 183 -5.28 0.24 20.78
N LEU A 184 -4.24 0.13 19.96
CA LEU A 184 -4.29 0.55 18.56
C LEU A 184 -5.38 -0.19 17.76
N GLY A 185 -5.69 -1.43 18.15
CA GLY A 185 -6.78 -2.21 17.57
C GLY A 185 -8.19 -1.64 17.83
N GLU A 186 -8.35 -0.89 18.93
CA GLU A 186 -9.61 -0.26 19.34
C GLU A 186 -9.74 1.20 18.87
N SER A 187 -8.67 1.75 18.29
CA SER A 187 -8.57 3.12 17.82
C SER A 187 -9.20 3.33 16.43
N PRO A 188 -9.30 4.58 15.93
CA PRO A 188 -9.73 4.85 14.56
C PRO A 188 -8.87 4.23 13.45
N CYS A 189 -7.78 3.56 13.77
CA CYS A 189 -6.83 2.98 12.81
C CYS A 189 -7.51 2.15 11.72
N ILE A 190 -7.20 2.47 10.45
CA ILE A 190 -7.70 1.78 9.26
C ILE A 190 -6.72 0.71 8.73
N LYS A 191 -5.70 0.39 9.48
CA LYS A 191 -4.75 -0.71 9.22
C LYS A 191 -3.94 -0.58 7.92
N CYS A 192 -3.91 0.61 7.30
CA CYS A 192 -3.26 0.88 6.00
C CYS A 192 -1.73 0.66 5.99
N GLY A 193 -1.07 0.62 7.17
CA GLY A 193 0.37 0.38 7.32
C GLY A 193 1.28 1.50 6.82
N GLN A 194 0.74 2.66 6.45
CA GLN A 194 1.57 3.78 5.99
C GLN A 194 2.49 4.30 7.11
N CYS A 195 2.06 4.25 8.37
CA CYS A 195 2.90 4.55 9.52
C CYS A 195 4.12 3.61 9.63
N ALA A 196 3.95 2.32 9.37
CA ALA A 196 5.04 1.32 9.33
C ALA A 196 5.98 1.57 8.14
N ALA A 197 5.44 1.84 6.95
CA ALA A 197 6.22 2.12 5.74
C ALA A 197 7.10 3.38 5.88
N HIS A 198 6.64 4.39 6.65
CA HIS A 198 7.37 5.64 6.88
C HIS A 198 8.24 5.61 8.14
N CYS A 199 8.11 4.60 9.01
CA CYS A 199 8.92 4.52 10.23
C CYS A 199 10.40 4.27 9.87
N PRO A 200 11.34 5.14 10.30
CA PRO A 200 12.76 4.98 9.99
C PRO A 200 13.45 3.90 10.81
N VAL A 201 12.78 3.40 11.85
CA VAL A 201 13.29 2.42 12.82
C VAL A 201 12.26 1.30 13.05
N GLY A 202 12.50 0.40 14.01
CA GLY A 202 11.61 -0.70 14.36
C GLY A 202 10.47 -0.36 15.34
N ALA A 203 10.03 0.91 15.42
CA ALA A 203 8.98 1.31 16.35
C ALA A 203 7.57 0.97 15.86
N ILE A 204 7.34 0.96 14.54
CA ILE A 204 6.08 0.50 13.93
C ILE A 204 6.45 -0.42 12.76
N TYR A 205 5.84 -1.60 12.73
CA TYR A 205 6.10 -2.62 11.71
C TYR A 205 4.86 -3.48 11.48
N GLU A 206 4.86 -4.24 10.39
CA GLU A 206 3.78 -5.21 10.11
C GLU A 206 3.78 -6.36 11.10
N ARG A 207 2.58 -6.85 11.48
CA ARG A 207 2.45 -8.09 12.25
C ARG A 207 3.04 -9.24 11.45
N ASP A 208 3.89 -10.06 12.06
CA ASP A 208 4.53 -11.19 11.40
C ASP A 208 3.66 -12.45 11.47
N ASP A 209 3.12 -12.87 10.33
CA ASP A 209 2.31 -14.07 10.19
C ASP A 209 3.06 -15.22 9.48
N THR A 210 4.36 -15.07 9.20
CA THR A 210 5.15 -16.10 8.51
C THR A 210 5.20 -17.43 9.26
N ARG A 211 5.14 -17.39 10.61
CA ARG A 211 5.09 -18.60 11.45
C ARG A 211 3.88 -19.48 11.15
N LYS A 212 2.71 -18.87 10.88
CA LYS A 212 1.50 -19.61 10.51
C LYS A 212 1.67 -20.29 9.16
N VAL A 213 2.30 -19.60 8.20
CA VAL A 213 2.61 -20.16 6.88
C VAL A 213 3.60 -21.32 7.00
N TRP A 214 4.71 -21.15 7.74
CA TRP A 214 5.68 -22.24 7.94
C TRP A 214 5.04 -23.46 8.61
N ALA A 215 4.15 -23.26 9.59
CA ALA A 215 3.43 -24.36 10.22
C ALA A 215 2.53 -25.12 9.22
N ALA A 216 1.84 -24.40 8.34
CA ALA A 216 1.00 -25.03 7.31
C ALA A 216 1.84 -25.78 6.26
N LEU A 217 2.99 -25.23 5.84
CA LEU A 217 3.90 -25.88 4.89
C LEU A 217 4.53 -27.17 5.44
N GLN A 218 4.70 -27.28 6.76
CA GLN A 218 5.24 -28.47 7.42
C GLN A 218 4.18 -29.55 7.72
N ASN A 219 2.90 -29.16 7.74
CA ASN A 219 1.81 -30.07 8.09
C ASN A 219 1.42 -30.92 6.88
N LYS A 220 1.62 -32.24 6.97
CA LYS A 220 1.32 -33.21 5.89
C LYS A 220 -0.17 -33.38 5.61
N ASP A 221 -1.04 -33.05 6.59
CA ASP A 221 -2.49 -33.18 6.47
C ASP A 221 -3.12 -31.94 5.80
N ILE A 222 -2.32 -30.92 5.54
CA ILE A 222 -2.72 -29.66 4.92
C ILE A 222 -2.24 -29.59 3.47
N TYR A 223 -3.08 -29.00 2.61
CA TYR A 223 -2.74 -28.70 1.22
C TYR A 223 -2.51 -27.18 1.08
N PRO A 224 -1.27 -26.68 1.20
CA PRO A 224 -1.00 -25.26 1.13
C PRO A 224 -1.05 -24.76 -0.31
N VAL A 225 -1.89 -23.75 -0.54
CA VAL A 225 -2.00 -23.01 -1.81
C VAL A 225 -1.67 -21.54 -1.59
N VAL A 226 -1.25 -20.84 -2.63
CA VAL A 226 -0.88 -19.43 -2.54
C VAL A 226 -1.36 -18.63 -3.73
N GLN A 227 -1.71 -17.36 -3.49
CA GLN A 227 -2.02 -16.37 -4.51
C GLN A 227 -1.14 -15.13 -4.34
N ILE A 228 -0.70 -14.50 -5.44
CA ILE A 228 0.11 -13.29 -5.40
C ILE A 228 -0.64 -12.09 -6.01
N ALA A 229 -0.55 -10.93 -5.34
CA ALA A 229 -1.15 -9.70 -5.83
C ALA A 229 -0.34 -9.04 -6.97
N PRO A 230 -1.02 -8.23 -7.82
CA PRO A 230 -0.38 -7.59 -8.98
C PRO A 230 0.90 -6.82 -8.65
N ALA A 231 0.88 -6.01 -7.60
CA ALA A 231 1.99 -5.12 -7.26
C ALA A 231 3.22 -5.83 -6.63
N VAL A 232 3.10 -7.11 -6.24
CA VAL A 232 4.22 -7.88 -5.68
C VAL A 232 5.30 -8.13 -6.74
N ARG A 233 4.88 -8.42 -7.99
CA ARG A 233 5.76 -8.77 -9.11
C ARG A 233 6.76 -7.70 -9.52
N VAL A 234 6.47 -6.42 -9.23
CA VAL A 234 7.31 -5.26 -9.59
C VAL A 234 8.08 -4.67 -8.41
N ALA A 235 7.92 -5.24 -7.22
CA ALA A 235 8.53 -4.71 -6.00
C ALA A 235 9.39 -5.73 -5.24
N LEU A 236 9.04 -7.03 -5.25
CA LEU A 236 9.77 -8.06 -4.50
C LEU A 236 11.25 -8.11 -4.87
N GLY A 237 11.60 -7.87 -6.14
CA GLY A 237 12.97 -7.86 -6.64
C GLY A 237 13.91 -6.89 -5.91
N GLU A 238 13.38 -5.80 -5.38
CA GLU A 238 14.15 -4.79 -4.61
C GLU A 238 14.78 -5.40 -3.35
N GLU A 239 14.11 -6.36 -2.72
CA GLU A 239 14.63 -7.09 -1.56
C GLU A 239 15.81 -8.01 -1.90
N PHE A 240 16.09 -8.22 -3.17
CA PHE A 240 17.17 -9.01 -3.74
C PHE A 240 18.14 -8.18 -4.61
N GLY A 241 18.09 -6.84 -4.48
CA GLY A 241 19.01 -5.90 -5.10
C GLY A 241 18.68 -5.51 -6.54
N LEU A 242 17.49 -5.85 -7.03
CA LEU A 242 17.04 -5.40 -8.36
C LEU A 242 16.51 -3.97 -8.33
N GLU A 243 16.53 -3.33 -9.50
CA GLU A 243 15.91 -2.03 -9.69
C GLU A 243 14.39 -2.09 -9.47
N PRO A 244 13.79 -1.07 -8.82
CA PRO A 244 12.35 -0.98 -8.70
C PRO A 244 11.65 -1.08 -10.06
N GLY A 245 10.51 -1.78 -10.10
CA GLY A 245 9.77 -1.99 -11.33
C GLY A 245 10.21 -3.18 -12.18
N THR A 246 11.29 -3.88 -11.79
CA THR A 246 11.71 -5.11 -12.47
C THR A 246 10.67 -6.21 -12.27
N ILE A 247 10.15 -6.76 -13.38
CA ILE A 247 9.14 -7.82 -13.38
C ILE A 247 9.81 -9.16 -13.16
N ILE A 248 9.48 -9.85 -12.06
CA ILE A 248 10.02 -11.19 -11.72
C ILE A 248 8.93 -12.23 -11.46
N THR A 249 7.75 -12.06 -12.04
CA THR A 249 6.54 -12.88 -11.79
C THR A 249 6.83 -14.37 -11.85
N LYS A 250 7.43 -14.85 -12.93
CA LYS A 250 7.70 -16.28 -13.15
C LYS A 250 8.71 -16.87 -12.15
N LYS A 251 9.68 -16.06 -11.72
CA LYS A 251 10.61 -16.43 -10.64
C LYS A 251 9.95 -16.49 -9.27
N ILE A 252 8.95 -15.63 -9.03
CA ILE A 252 8.14 -15.69 -7.79
C ILE A 252 7.37 -17.01 -7.74
N TYR A 253 6.74 -17.45 -8.84
CA TYR A 253 6.02 -18.73 -8.87
C TYR A 253 6.96 -19.90 -8.57
N ALA A 254 8.16 -19.91 -9.18
CA ALA A 254 9.17 -20.92 -8.89
C ALA A 254 9.61 -20.88 -7.41
N ALA A 255 9.85 -19.69 -6.85
CA ALA A 255 10.23 -19.53 -5.45
C ALA A 255 9.16 -20.06 -4.48
N LEU A 256 7.88 -19.78 -4.76
CA LEU A 256 6.75 -20.26 -3.96
C LEU A 256 6.67 -21.80 -3.94
N ARG A 257 6.89 -22.46 -5.09
CA ARG A 257 6.95 -23.93 -5.14
C ARG A 257 8.16 -24.48 -4.39
N ARG A 258 9.31 -23.80 -4.44
CA ARG A 258 10.50 -24.17 -3.63
C ARG A 258 10.28 -23.99 -2.13
N LEU A 259 9.45 -23.04 -1.71
CA LEU A 259 9.04 -22.90 -0.31
C LEU A 259 8.13 -24.04 0.17
N GLY A 260 7.48 -24.78 -0.77
CA GLY A 260 6.63 -25.92 -0.45
C GLY A 260 5.14 -25.75 -0.73
N PHE A 261 4.72 -24.64 -1.34
CA PHE A 261 3.35 -24.51 -1.82
C PHE A 261 3.07 -25.50 -2.94
N LYS A 262 1.96 -26.21 -2.83
CA LYS A 262 1.58 -27.27 -3.80
C LYS A 262 0.92 -26.70 -5.04
N THR A 263 0.25 -25.56 -4.92
CA THR A 263 -0.40 -24.86 -6.04
C THR A 263 -0.20 -23.36 -5.89
N VAL A 264 0.12 -22.70 -6.99
CA VAL A 264 0.42 -21.27 -7.05
C VAL A 264 -0.53 -20.60 -8.03
N PHE A 265 -1.40 -19.72 -7.53
CA PHE A 265 -2.34 -18.93 -8.31
C PHE A 265 -1.90 -17.46 -8.40
N ASP A 266 -2.61 -16.71 -9.24
CA ASP A 266 -2.39 -15.27 -9.38
C ASP A 266 -3.67 -14.49 -9.10
N THR A 267 -3.62 -13.57 -8.14
CA THR A 267 -4.75 -12.71 -7.77
C THR A 267 -5.25 -11.84 -8.94
N ASN A 268 -4.44 -11.66 -10.00
CA ASN A 268 -4.86 -10.96 -11.21
C ASN A 268 -6.06 -11.65 -11.88
N PHE A 269 -6.16 -12.98 -11.79
CA PHE A 269 -7.35 -13.70 -12.24
C PHE A 269 -8.61 -13.22 -11.51
N ALA A 270 -8.53 -13.09 -10.19
CA ALA A 270 -9.67 -12.59 -9.41
C ALA A 270 -9.89 -11.08 -9.62
N ALA A 271 -8.87 -10.32 -10.02
CA ALA A 271 -9.08 -8.94 -10.46
C ALA A 271 -9.90 -8.88 -11.77
N ASP A 272 -9.65 -9.80 -12.73
CA ASP A 272 -10.50 -9.96 -13.91
C ASP A 272 -11.95 -10.30 -13.50
N LEU A 273 -12.11 -11.20 -12.53
CA LEU A 273 -13.43 -11.58 -12.00
C LEU A 273 -14.13 -10.38 -11.33
N THR A 274 -13.38 -9.58 -10.55
CA THR A 274 -13.91 -8.35 -9.93
C THR A 274 -14.41 -7.37 -10.98
N ILE A 275 -13.70 -7.20 -12.09
CA ILE A 275 -14.16 -6.32 -13.17
C ILE A 275 -15.44 -6.83 -13.84
N MET A 276 -15.63 -8.12 -13.96
CA MET A 276 -16.89 -8.67 -14.49
C MET A 276 -18.07 -8.36 -13.55
N GLU A 277 -17.86 -8.48 -12.23
CA GLU A 277 -18.88 -8.16 -11.23
C GLU A 277 -19.14 -6.65 -11.13
N GLU A 278 -18.10 -5.83 -10.87
CA GLU A 278 -18.22 -4.37 -10.73
C GLU A 278 -18.65 -3.69 -12.03
N GLY A 279 -18.13 -4.13 -13.18
CA GLY A 279 -18.54 -3.61 -14.49
C GLY A 279 -20.01 -3.87 -14.78
N THR A 280 -20.50 -5.06 -14.44
CA THR A 280 -21.93 -5.41 -14.59
C THR A 280 -22.79 -4.61 -13.59
N GLU A 281 -22.31 -4.43 -12.35
CA GLU A 281 -22.98 -3.59 -11.35
C GLU A 281 -23.05 -2.13 -11.82
N LEU A 282 -21.97 -1.57 -12.36
CA LEU A 282 -21.95 -0.21 -12.91
C LEU A 282 -23.00 -0.04 -14.02
N VAL A 283 -23.05 -0.97 -14.98
CA VAL A 283 -24.03 -0.94 -16.08
C VAL A 283 -25.47 -1.00 -15.52
N LYS A 284 -25.75 -1.85 -14.54
CA LYS A 284 -27.06 -1.92 -13.88
C LYS A 284 -27.42 -0.59 -13.20
N ARG A 285 -26.51 0.04 -12.46
CA ARG A 285 -26.74 1.32 -11.80
C ARG A 285 -26.95 2.48 -12.79
N LEU A 286 -26.23 2.49 -13.91
CA LEU A 286 -26.41 3.50 -14.96
C LEU A 286 -27.75 3.37 -15.69
N THR A 287 -28.29 2.16 -15.84
CA THR A 287 -29.48 1.89 -16.67
C THR A 287 -30.75 1.71 -15.87
N LYS A 288 -30.69 1.05 -14.69
CA LYS A 288 -31.87 0.62 -13.93
C LYS A 288 -31.97 1.26 -12.55
N ASP A 289 -30.85 1.36 -11.83
CA ASP A 289 -30.81 1.77 -10.40
C ASP A 289 -30.04 3.08 -10.22
N LYS A 290 -30.51 4.12 -10.87
CA LYS A 290 -29.87 5.47 -10.87
C LYS A 290 -29.77 6.12 -9.49
N GLY A 291 -30.53 5.66 -8.49
CA GLY A 291 -30.51 6.21 -7.13
C GLY A 291 -29.21 5.98 -6.36
N ASN A 292 -28.41 4.99 -6.76
CA ASN A 292 -27.15 4.61 -6.09
C ASN A 292 -25.89 4.99 -6.89
N ILE A 293 -25.97 6.03 -7.70
CA ILE A 293 -24.82 6.65 -8.37
C ILE A 293 -24.20 7.71 -7.45
N PRO A 294 -22.83 7.81 -7.35
CA PRO A 294 -21.83 7.02 -8.09
C PRO A 294 -21.65 5.59 -7.52
N LEU A 295 -21.15 4.69 -8.36
CA LEU A 295 -20.55 3.45 -7.88
C LEU A 295 -19.13 3.74 -7.41
N ILE A 296 -18.76 3.33 -6.19
CA ILE A 296 -17.42 3.51 -5.61
C ILE A 296 -16.78 2.13 -5.43
N THR A 297 -15.54 1.94 -5.89
CA THR A 297 -14.83 0.65 -5.80
C THR A 297 -14.56 0.21 -4.35
N SER A 298 -14.47 -1.10 -4.12
CA SER A 298 -14.38 -1.73 -2.79
C SER A 298 -13.12 -2.57 -2.56
N CYS A 299 -12.22 -2.69 -3.53
CA CYS A 299 -11.09 -3.63 -3.47
C CYS A 299 -10.01 -3.28 -2.40
N CYS A 300 -10.00 -2.05 -1.86
CA CYS A 300 -9.04 -1.59 -0.86
C CYS A 300 -9.58 -1.71 0.58
N PRO A 301 -9.12 -2.65 1.42
CA PRO A 301 -9.69 -2.88 2.75
C PRO A 301 -9.46 -1.73 3.74
N ALA A 302 -8.39 -0.96 3.60
CA ALA A 302 -8.19 0.23 4.41
C ALA A 302 -9.23 1.32 4.08
N TRP A 303 -9.65 1.40 2.82
CA TRP A 303 -10.74 2.25 2.38
C TRP A 303 -12.09 1.75 2.90
N VAL A 304 -12.33 0.45 2.85
CA VAL A 304 -13.55 -0.16 3.44
C VAL A 304 -13.68 0.22 4.91
N ASP A 305 -12.62 0.03 5.71
CA ASP A 305 -12.62 0.38 7.15
C ASP A 305 -12.79 1.89 7.38
N TYR A 306 -12.24 2.74 6.48
CA TYR A 306 -12.43 4.19 6.55
C TYR A 306 -13.87 4.60 6.25
N LEU A 307 -14.48 4.03 5.22
CA LEU A 307 -15.87 4.31 4.84
C LEU A 307 -16.83 3.92 5.97
N GLU A 308 -16.72 2.70 6.51
CA GLU A 308 -17.57 2.20 7.59
C GLU A 308 -17.50 3.08 8.86
N LYS A 309 -16.34 3.72 9.12
CA LYS A 309 -16.09 4.57 10.30
C LYS A 309 -16.40 6.05 10.10
N TYR A 310 -16.03 6.62 8.94
CA TYR A 310 -16.04 8.06 8.72
C TYR A 310 -17.15 8.52 7.77
N TYR A 311 -17.62 7.65 6.86
CA TYR A 311 -18.62 7.96 5.85
C TYR A 311 -19.69 6.87 5.73
N PRO A 312 -20.32 6.42 6.84
CA PRO A 312 -21.30 5.33 6.80
C PRO A 312 -22.53 5.63 5.94
N ASP A 313 -22.87 6.88 5.75
CA ASP A 313 -23.93 7.34 4.86
C ASP A 313 -23.64 7.12 3.37
N MET A 314 -22.38 6.87 3.01
CA MET A 314 -21.97 6.54 1.64
C MET A 314 -21.99 5.04 1.33
N ILE A 315 -22.32 4.17 2.29
CA ILE A 315 -22.40 2.70 2.09
C ILE A 315 -23.29 2.31 0.90
N PRO A 316 -24.47 2.93 0.63
CA PRO A 316 -25.28 2.55 -0.52
C PRO A 316 -24.62 2.76 -1.90
N HIS A 317 -23.61 3.62 -1.96
CA HIS A 317 -22.85 3.91 -3.18
C HIS A 317 -21.67 2.96 -3.41
N PHE A 318 -21.38 2.09 -2.44
CA PHE A 318 -20.23 1.20 -2.48
C PHE A 318 -20.50 0.00 -3.39
N SER A 319 -19.48 -0.49 -4.09
CA SER A 319 -19.57 -1.78 -4.78
C SER A 319 -19.69 -2.89 -3.75
N THR A 320 -20.61 -3.81 -3.95
CA THR A 320 -20.77 -4.98 -3.09
C THR A 320 -19.76 -6.08 -3.41
N ALA A 321 -19.00 -5.97 -4.50
CA ALA A 321 -17.97 -6.91 -4.88
C ALA A 321 -16.88 -7.02 -3.80
N LYS A 322 -16.50 -8.26 -3.43
CA LYS A 322 -15.33 -8.52 -2.59
C LYS A 322 -14.05 -8.06 -3.29
N SER A 323 -12.99 -7.88 -2.52
CA SER A 323 -11.69 -7.66 -3.12
C SER A 323 -11.19 -8.89 -3.89
N PRO A 324 -10.31 -8.72 -4.90
CA PRO A 324 -9.70 -9.84 -5.62
C PRO A 324 -9.08 -10.90 -4.71
N GLN A 325 -8.49 -10.49 -3.55
CA GLN A 325 -7.98 -11.44 -2.56
C GLN A 325 -9.05 -12.40 -2.06
N GLN A 326 -10.20 -11.87 -1.67
CA GLN A 326 -11.28 -12.66 -1.08
C GLN A 326 -12.05 -13.45 -2.15
N MET A 327 -12.27 -12.86 -3.33
CA MET A 327 -12.83 -13.60 -4.46
C MET A 327 -11.97 -14.82 -4.82
N MET A 328 -10.64 -14.64 -4.89
CA MET A 328 -9.71 -15.75 -5.17
C MET A 328 -9.79 -16.81 -4.06
N GLY A 329 -9.85 -16.40 -2.80
CA GLY A 329 -9.97 -17.34 -1.67
C GLY A 329 -11.22 -18.20 -1.76
N ALA A 330 -12.39 -17.58 -2.00
CA ALA A 330 -13.66 -18.29 -2.19
C ALA A 330 -13.58 -19.26 -3.38
N MET A 331 -13.03 -18.82 -4.51
CA MET A 331 -12.87 -19.66 -5.71
C MET A 331 -11.90 -20.82 -5.48
N ILE A 332 -10.84 -20.62 -4.71
CA ILE A 332 -9.92 -21.70 -4.33
C ILE A 332 -10.63 -22.75 -3.48
N LYS A 333 -11.36 -22.31 -2.45
CA LYS A 333 -12.01 -23.21 -1.47
C LYS A 333 -13.21 -23.95 -2.07
N ASP A 334 -14.03 -23.29 -2.88
CA ASP A 334 -15.26 -23.90 -3.42
C ASP A 334 -15.01 -24.49 -4.82
N TYR A 335 -14.71 -23.67 -5.84
CA TYR A 335 -14.60 -24.17 -7.22
C TYR A 335 -13.39 -25.06 -7.46
N TRP A 336 -12.16 -24.55 -7.13
CA TRP A 336 -10.95 -25.27 -7.47
C TRP A 336 -10.75 -26.52 -6.62
N ALA A 337 -11.02 -26.47 -5.31
CA ALA A 337 -10.85 -27.61 -4.43
C ALA A 337 -11.74 -28.79 -4.86
N GLN A 338 -12.99 -28.52 -5.23
CA GLN A 338 -13.91 -29.54 -5.77
C GLN A 338 -13.37 -30.14 -7.07
N LYS A 339 -12.92 -29.29 -8.02
CA LYS A 339 -12.38 -29.72 -9.30
C LYS A 339 -11.10 -30.53 -9.17
N ALA A 340 -10.30 -30.25 -8.15
CA ALA A 340 -9.07 -30.97 -7.80
C ALA A 340 -9.32 -32.23 -6.95
N GLY A 341 -10.56 -32.49 -6.55
CA GLY A 341 -10.91 -33.61 -5.67
C GLY A 341 -10.32 -33.51 -4.27
N LEU A 342 -10.13 -32.28 -3.77
CA LEU A 342 -9.57 -31.99 -2.46
C LEU A 342 -10.68 -31.63 -1.46
N ASP A 343 -10.48 -32.00 -0.20
CA ASP A 343 -11.30 -31.53 0.90
C ASP A 343 -10.98 -30.05 1.19
N PRO A 344 -11.94 -29.12 1.01
CA PRO A 344 -11.72 -27.69 1.27
C PRO A 344 -11.23 -27.38 2.69
N ALA A 345 -11.62 -28.21 3.68
CA ALA A 345 -11.15 -28.07 5.07
C ALA A 345 -9.63 -28.27 5.22
N LYS A 346 -9.01 -29.00 4.30
CA LYS A 346 -7.58 -29.28 4.28
C LYS A 346 -6.80 -28.31 3.38
N VAL A 347 -7.46 -27.52 2.57
CA VAL A 347 -6.83 -26.47 1.75
C VAL A 347 -6.49 -25.28 2.63
N PHE A 348 -5.22 -24.90 2.72
CA PHE A 348 -4.75 -23.73 3.44
C PHE A 348 -4.38 -22.62 2.44
N SER A 349 -5.23 -21.62 2.35
CA SER A 349 -5.10 -20.53 1.37
C SER A 349 -4.27 -19.37 1.93
N VAL A 350 -3.13 -19.10 1.31
CA VAL A 350 -2.23 -17.99 1.67
C VAL A 350 -2.28 -16.94 0.58
N SER A 351 -2.39 -15.66 0.96
CA SER A 351 -2.26 -14.54 0.03
C SER A 351 -0.97 -13.74 0.28
N ILE A 352 -0.28 -13.38 -0.79
CA ILE A 352 0.89 -12.51 -0.77
C ILE A 352 0.46 -11.13 -1.27
N MET A 353 0.47 -10.14 -0.36
CA MET A 353 -0.14 -8.84 -0.61
C MET A 353 0.82 -7.68 -0.38
N PRO A 354 0.74 -6.58 -1.14
CA PRO A 354 1.52 -5.37 -0.89
C PRO A 354 1.00 -4.55 0.31
N CYS A 355 0.03 -5.06 1.03
CA CYS A 355 -0.86 -4.33 1.92
C CYS A 355 -0.95 -4.98 3.31
N THR A 356 -0.90 -4.20 4.38
CA THR A 356 -1.11 -4.70 5.75
C THR A 356 -2.59 -4.85 6.11
N ALA A 357 -3.48 -4.01 5.56
CA ALA A 357 -4.91 -4.11 5.81
C ALA A 357 -5.54 -5.41 5.26
N LYS A 358 -4.89 -6.06 4.30
CA LYS A 358 -5.29 -7.38 3.78
C LYS A 358 -5.25 -8.49 4.83
N LYS A 359 -4.42 -8.34 5.88
CA LYS A 359 -4.41 -9.23 7.04
C LYS A 359 -5.71 -9.13 7.86
N TRP A 360 -6.23 -7.92 8.04
CA TRP A 360 -7.50 -7.70 8.71
C TRP A 360 -8.69 -8.14 7.86
N GLU A 361 -8.63 -7.92 6.55
CA GLU A 361 -9.72 -8.26 5.63
C GLU A 361 -10.07 -9.74 5.67
N THR A 362 -9.11 -10.64 5.89
CA THR A 362 -9.37 -12.09 5.94
C THR A 362 -10.42 -12.49 6.99
N ASN A 363 -10.60 -11.68 8.03
CA ASN A 363 -11.54 -11.94 9.12
C ASN A 363 -12.48 -10.75 9.39
N ARG A 364 -12.78 -9.94 8.38
CA ARG A 364 -13.57 -8.72 8.53
C ARG A 364 -14.99 -9.00 9.03
N ASN A 365 -15.66 -9.96 8.43
CA ASN A 365 -17.02 -10.44 8.77
C ASN A 365 -17.22 -11.88 8.26
N ASP A 366 -18.42 -12.42 8.43
CA ASP A 366 -18.73 -13.80 8.04
C ASP A 366 -18.75 -14.02 6.52
N ASP A 367 -18.90 -12.96 5.71
CA ASP A 367 -18.79 -13.07 4.25
C ASP A 367 -17.40 -13.52 3.80
N MET A 368 -16.37 -13.41 4.65
CA MET A 368 -15.03 -13.92 4.39
C MET A 368 -14.92 -15.46 4.55
N LYS A 369 -16.07 -16.11 4.74
CA LYS A 369 -16.26 -17.57 4.83
C LYS A 369 -17.36 -18.02 3.89
N SER A 370 -17.58 -17.34 2.77
CA SER A 370 -18.69 -17.61 1.83
C SER A 370 -18.65 -19.01 1.22
N SER A 371 -17.45 -19.61 1.13
CA SER A 371 -17.27 -21.03 0.75
C SER A 371 -17.66 -22.04 1.82
N GLY A 372 -18.14 -21.60 2.99
CA GLY A 372 -18.35 -22.42 4.18
C GLY A 372 -17.07 -22.66 5.01
N TYR A 373 -15.92 -22.21 4.51
CA TYR A 373 -14.61 -22.27 5.16
C TYR A 373 -13.98 -20.87 5.18
N GLN A 374 -12.88 -20.70 5.91
CA GLN A 374 -12.11 -19.46 5.81
C GLN A 374 -11.57 -19.32 4.39
N ASP A 375 -12.05 -18.33 3.61
CA ASP A 375 -11.69 -18.16 2.20
C ASP A 375 -10.19 -17.92 2.02
N VAL A 376 -9.60 -17.06 2.87
CA VAL A 376 -8.14 -16.85 2.95
C VAL A 376 -7.71 -17.05 4.40
N ASP A 377 -6.91 -18.08 4.66
CA ASP A 377 -6.48 -18.45 6.01
C ASP A 377 -5.45 -17.47 6.59
N VAL A 378 -4.51 -17.01 5.74
CA VAL A 378 -3.44 -16.08 6.13
C VAL A 378 -3.08 -15.15 4.98
N SER A 379 -2.88 -13.86 5.30
CA SER A 379 -2.31 -12.88 4.38
C SER A 379 -0.94 -12.43 4.89
N ILE A 380 0.11 -12.54 4.05
CA ILE A 380 1.44 -12.04 4.33
C ILE A 380 1.85 -10.96 3.34
N THR A 381 2.76 -10.08 3.76
CA THR A 381 3.23 -8.96 2.95
C THR A 381 4.35 -9.37 1.99
N THR A 382 4.67 -8.48 1.03
CA THR A 382 5.84 -8.63 0.15
C THR A 382 7.14 -8.76 0.96
N ARG A 383 7.29 -7.98 2.04
CA ARG A 383 8.47 -8.06 2.94
C ARG A 383 8.55 -9.39 3.68
N GLU A 384 7.40 -9.92 4.14
CA GLU A 384 7.34 -11.23 4.79
C GLU A 384 7.72 -12.34 3.83
N LEU A 385 7.23 -12.32 2.58
CA LEU A 385 7.65 -13.27 1.56
C LEU A 385 9.15 -13.20 1.29
N ALA A 386 9.72 -12.00 1.15
CA ALA A 386 11.16 -11.83 0.96
C ALA A 386 11.96 -12.46 2.10
N ARG A 387 11.52 -12.29 3.37
CA ARG A 387 12.14 -12.95 4.53
C ARG A 387 12.08 -14.47 4.44
N MET A 388 10.93 -15.04 4.06
CA MET A 388 10.76 -16.49 3.91
C MET A 388 11.69 -17.05 2.84
N ILE A 389 11.82 -16.38 1.69
CA ILE A 389 12.73 -16.78 0.59
C ILE A 389 14.18 -16.77 1.08
N LYS A 390 14.60 -15.69 1.78
CA LYS A 390 15.94 -15.57 2.36
C LYS A 390 16.20 -16.63 3.43
N GLN A 391 15.24 -16.91 4.32
CA GLN A 391 15.33 -17.94 5.36
C GLN A 391 15.47 -19.35 4.77
N ALA A 392 14.81 -19.62 3.65
CA ALA A 392 14.91 -20.89 2.95
C ALA A 392 16.20 -21.04 2.12
N GLY A 393 17.04 -20.01 2.05
CA GLY A 393 18.26 -20.01 1.25
C GLY A 393 18.01 -20.07 -0.26
N ILE A 394 16.84 -19.64 -0.73
CA ILE A 394 16.47 -19.70 -2.14
C ILE A 394 17.10 -18.50 -2.87
N ASP A 395 17.93 -18.80 -3.86
CA ASP A 395 18.45 -17.80 -4.81
C ASP A 395 17.42 -17.58 -5.92
N ILE A 396 16.50 -16.64 -5.66
CA ILE A 396 15.37 -16.35 -6.55
C ILE A 396 15.84 -15.94 -7.97
N MET A 397 17.01 -15.32 -8.08
CA MET A 397 17.50 -14.81 -9.36
C MET A 397 17.92 -15.91 -10.32
N ASN A 398 18.39 -17.04 -9.78
CA ASN A 398 18.84 -18.20 -10.53
C ASN A 398 17.78 -19.30 -10.67
N LEU A 399 16.54 -19.07 -10.19
CA LEU A 399 15.43 -19.99 -10.43
C LEU A 399 15.03 -20.01 -11.91
N PRO A 400 14.52 -21.16 -12.43
CA PRO A 400 13.86 -21.18 -13.73
C PRO A 400 12.57 -20.34 -13.70
N ASP A 401 12.13 -19.90 -14.87
CA ASP A 401 10.81 -19.29 -15.02
C ASP A 401 9.75 -20.39 -14.98
N GLU A 402 8.71 -20.20 -14.15
CA GLU A 402 7.56 -21.10 -14.04
C GLU A 402 6.26 -20.32 -14.25
N GLU A 403 5.17 -21.01 -14.58
CA GLU A 403 3.85 -20.40 -14.76
C GLU A 403 2.97 -20.66 -13.54
N ALA A 404 1.94 -19.82 -13.35
CA ALA A 404 0.90 -20.06 -12.36
C ALA A 404 0.00 -21.24 -12.77
N ASP A 405 -0.63 -21.87 -11.80
CA ASP A 405 -1.44 -23.06 -12.05
C ASP A 405 -2.85 -22.71 -12.55
N SER A 406 -3.32 -23.43 -13.59
CA SER A 406 -4.66 -23.28 -14.14
C SER A 406 -5.72 -23.99 -13.27
N PRO A 407 -7.00 -23.55 -13.30
CA PRO A 407 -7.55 -22.48 -14.14
C PRO A 407 -7.45 -21.08 -13.52
N LEU A 408 -7.09 -20.93 -12.24
CA LEU A 408 -7.11 -19.67 -11.49
C LEU A 408 -5.78 -18.88 -11.56
N GLY A 409 -4.83 -19.30 -12.41
CA GLY A 409 -3.55 -18.61 -12.60
C GLY A 409 -3.51 -17.65 -13.77
N PRO A 410 -4.00 -18.03 -14.98
CA PRO A 410 -3.95 -17.17 -16.15
C PRO A 410 -4.83 -15.92 -16.02
N TYR A 411 -4.28 -14.77 -16.38
CA TYR A 411 -4.90 -13.45 -16.18
C TYR A 411 -4.72 -12.55 -17.41
N THR A 412 -5.38 -11.38 -17.39
CA THR A 412 -5.23 -10.34 -18.41
C THR A 412 -4.40 -9.16 -17.91
N GLY A 413 -3.99 -8.29 -18.84
CA GLY A 413 -3.36 -7.02 -18.50
C GLY A 413 -4.26 -6.13 -17.61
N ALA A 414 -5.60 -6.21 -17.80
CA ALA A 414 -6.56 -5.52 -16.94
C ALA A 414 -6.43 -5.95 -15.47
N GLY A 415 -6.24 -7.23 -15.18
CA GLY A 415 -5.98 -7.72 -13.82
C GLY A 415 -4.65 -7.18 -13.25
N THR A 416 -3.62 -7.04 -14.08
CA THR A 416 -2.32 -6.53 -13.64
C THR A 416 -2.37 -5.06 -13.23
N ILE A 417 -3.07 -4.20 -14.00
CA ILE A 417 -3.11 -2.76 -13.71
C ILE A 417 -3.85 -2.39 -12.42
N PHE A 418 -4.56 -3.32 -11.77
CA PHE A 418 -5.08 -3.14 -10.41
C PHE A 418 -4.00 -2.75 -9.38
N GLY A 419 -2.74 -3.02 -9.67
CA GLY A 419 -1.61 -2.65 -8.82
C GLY A 419 -1.35 -1.15 -8.70
N VAL A 420 -1.86 -0.33 -9.60
CA VAL A 420 -1.62 1.12 -9.67
C VAL A 420 -2.90 1.92 -9.57
N THR A 421 -2.79 3.18 -9.10
CA THR A 421 -3.93 4.11 -9.07
C THR A 421 -4.39 4.47 -10.49
N GLY A 422 -5.68 4.37 -10.73
CA GLY A 422 -6.30 4.51 -12.05
C GLY A 422 -6.43 3.19 -12.80
N GLY A 423 -5.78 2.12 -12.31
CA GLY A 423 -5.79 0.83 -13.00
C GLY A 423 -7.11 0.09 -12.90
N VAL A 424 -7.81 0.17 -11.77
CA VAL A 424 -9.16 -0.42 -11.62
C VAL A 424 -10.14 0.32 -12.53
N MET A 425 -10.06 1.66 -12.54
CA MET A 425 -10.87 2.50 -13.42
C MET A 425 -10.64 2.15 -14.89
N GLU A 426 -9.37 2.08 -15.32
CA GLU A 426 -9.00 1.74 -16.68
C GLU A 426 -9.51 0.33 -17.06
N ALA A 427 -9.32 -0.67 -16.19
CA ALA A 427 -9.82 -2.03 -16.40
C ALA A 427 -11.35 -2.07 -16.51
N ALA A 428 -12.05 -1.33 -15.64
CA ALA A 428 -13.50 -1.23 -15.65
C ALA A 428 -14.03 -0.57 -16.94
N VAL A 429 -13.41 0.53 -17.37
CA VAL A 429 -13.79 1.22 -18.64
C VAL A 429 -13.62 0.30 -19.84
N ARG A 430 -12.50 -0.43 -19.92
CA ARG A 430 -12.26 -1.41 -21.01
C ARG A 430 -13.38 -2.43 -21.13
N THR A 431 -13.83 -2.98 -20.01
CA THR A 431 -14.86 -4.04 -20.00
C THR A 431 -16.28 -3.45 -20.05
N ALA A 432 -16.57 -2.33 -19.39
CA ALA A 432 -17.87 -1.67 -19.43
C ALA A 432 -18.25 -1.25 -20.87
N TYR A 433 -17.27 -0.76 -21.65
CA TYR A 433 -17.49 -0.46 -23.07
C TYR A 433 -18.01 -1.70 -23.81
N TYR A 434 -17.34 -2.85 -23.63
CA TYR A 434 -17.80 -4.12 -24.24
C TYR A 434 -19.17 -4.56 -23.73
N LEU A 435 -19.43 -4.44 -22.43
CA LEU A 435 -20.73 -4.85 -21.86
C LEU A 435 -21.90 -4.05 -22.43
N VAL A 436 -21.69 -2.75 -22.68
CA VAL A 436 -22.71 -1.84 -23.22
C VAL A 436 -22.86 -2.00 -24.74
N THR A 437 -21.75 -2.01 -25.47
CA THR A 437 -21.74 -1.89 -26.94
C THR A 437 -21.64 -3.21 -27.68
N LYS A 438 -21.16 -4.27 -26.99
CA LYS A 438 -20.76 -5.56 -27.57
C LYS A 438 -19.64 -5.44 -28.62
N LYS A 439 -18.90 -4.33 -28.59
CA LYS A 439 -17.73 -4.07 -29.46
C LYS A 439 -16.47 -3.99 -28.61
N GLU A 440 -15.34 -4.38 -29.17
CA GLU A 440 -14.04 -4.16 -28.55
C GLU A 440 -13.64 -2.69 -28.59
N LEU A 441 -12.99 -2.19 -27.51
CA LEU A 441 -12.46 -0.86 -27.46
C LEU A 441 -11.18 -0.77 -28.31
N GLY A 442 -11.13 0.16 -29.27
CA GLY A 442 -10.01 0.28 -30.22
C GLY A 442 -8.68 0.64 -29.55
N ASP A 443 -8.67 1.66 -28.68
CA ASP A 443 -7.53 1.97 -27.81
C ASP A 443 -7.90 1.70 -26.36
N VAL A 444 -7.27 0.70 -25.78
CA VAL A 444 -7.51 0.28 -24.40
C VAL A 444 -6.71 1.11 -23.36
N ASN A 445 -5.85 2.06 -23.78
CA ASN A 445 -5.04 2.88 -22.89
C ASN A 445 -5.80 4.13 -22.45
N PHE A 446 -6.28 4.14 -21.22
CA PHE A 446 -6.98 5.29 -20.66
C PHE A 446 -6.03 6.15 -19.82
N THR A 447 -5.15 6.91 -20.50
CA THR A 447 -4.07 7.69 -19.89
C THR A 447 -4.55 8.77 -18.91
N ALA A 448 -5.78 9.29 -19.07
CA ALA A 448 -6.35 10.28 -18.16
C ALA A 448 -6.51 9.77 -16.71
N ALA A 449 -6.62 8.45 -16.51
CA ALA A 449 -6.68 7.82 -15.18
C ALA A 449 -5.28 7.58 -14.57
N ARG A 450 -4.19 7.69 -15.35
CA ARG A 450 -2.81 7.34 -14.94
C ARG A 450 -2.11 8.49 -14.21
N GLY A 451 -1.05 8.18 -13.46
CA GLY A 451 -0.15 9.13 -12.81
C GLY A 451 -0.39 9.30 -11.30
N LEU A 452 0.49 10.09 -10.66
CA LEU A 452 0.56 10.25 -9.20
C LEU A 452 -0.22 11.46 -8.65
N GLN A 453 -1.03 12.13 -9.46
CA GLN A 453 -1.90 13.21 -9.00
C GLN A 453 -2.95 12.65 -8.03
N GLY A 454 -3.15 13.30 -6.88
CA GLY A 454 -3.99 12.80 -5.77
C GLY A 454 -5.46 12.57 -6.13
N VAL A 455 -6.03 13.44 -6.97
CA VAL A 455 -7.35 13.31 -7.57
C VAL A 455 -7.23 13.55 -9.07
N LYS A 456 -7.80 12.67 -9.86
CA LYS A 456 -7.89 12.78 -11.33
C LYS A 456 -9.36 12.66 -11.71
N GLU A 457 -9.84 13.55 -12.55
CA GLU A 457 -11.22 13.60 -13.03
C GLU A 457 -11.22 13.54 -14.55
N ALA A 458 -12.10 12.76 -15.14
CA ALA A 458 -12.24 12.64 -16.58
C ALA A 458 -13.68 12.29 -17.00
N GLU A 459 -13.96 12.50 -18.27
CA GLU A 459 -15.18 12.03 -18.94
C GLU A 459 -14.82 10.94 -19.93
N VAL A 460 -15.59 9.86 -19.94
CA VAL A 460 -15.46 8.70 -20.85
C VAL A 460 -16.72 8.59 -21.65
N ASP A 461 -16.59 8.43 -22.96
CA ASP A 461 -17.71 8.16 -23.85
C ASP A 461 -17.84 6.65 -24.11
N LEU A 462 -18.96 6.07 -23.71
CA LEU A 462 -19.32 4.68 -23.99
C LEU A 462 -20.34 4.63 -25.14
N ASP A 463 -19.88 4.89 -26.36
CA ASP A 463 -20.69 4.87 -27.61
C ASP A 463 -21.91 5.82 -27.51
N GLY A 464 -21.68 7.10 -27.14
CA GLY A 464 -22.69 8.15 -26.98
C GLY A 464 -23.21 8.34 -25.55
N THR A 465 -22.85 7.45 -24.60
CA THR A 465 -23.18 7.63 -23.17
C THR A 465 -21.94 8.16 -22.44
N LYS A 466 -22.01 9.43 -22.01
CA LYS A 466 -20.92 10.08 -21.30
C LYS A 466 -20.93 9.73 -19.81
N ILE A 467 -19.83 9.21 -19.33
CA ILE A 467 -19.61 8.84 -17.93
C ILE A 467 -18.54 9.73 -17.32
N ARG A 468 -18.88 10.43 -16.25
CA ARG A 468 -17.94 11.22 -15.44
C ARG A 468 -17.31 10.31 -14.38
N ILE A 469 -15.98 10.31 -14.32
CA ILE A 469 -15.23 9.45 -13.42
C ILE A 469 -14.29 10.27 -12.53
N ALA A 470 -13.97 9.70 -11.35
CA ALA A 470 -12.90 10.19 -10.50
C ALA A 470 -11.99 9.05 -10.04
N VAL A 471 -10.70 9.32 -9.97
CA VAL A 471 -9.69 8.43 -9.39
C VAL A 471 -9.02 9.17 -8.25
N ALA A 472 -9.10 8.65 -7.04
CA ALA A 472 -8.54 9.30 -5.85
C ALA A 472 -7.65 8.32 -5.07
N HIS A 473 -6.53 8.83 -4.56
CA HIS A 473 -5.69 8.07 -3.65
C HIS A 473 -5.25 8.92 -2.45
N GLN A 474 -4.93 8.25 -1.31
CA GLN A 474 -4.72 8.84 0.02
C GLN A 474 -6.05 9.39 0.60
N MET A 475 -6.36 9.02 1.84
CA MET A 475 -7.70 9.29 2.42
C MET A 475 -8.02 10.79 2.52
N GLY A 476 -7.02 11.67 2.69
CA GLY A 476 -7.26 13.12 2.66
C GLY A 476 -7.84 13.60 1.33
N ASN A 477 -7.33 13.10 0.19
CA ASN A 477 -7.85 13.41 -1.13
C ASN A 477 -9.22 12.76 -1.37
N ILE A 478 -9.40 11.53 -0.90
CA ILE A 478 -10.65 10.79 -1.01
C ILE A 478 -11.78 11.53 -0.27
N ALA A 479 -11.49 12.04 0.92
CA ALA A 479 -12.46 12.83 1.69
C ALA A 479 -12.99 14.02 0.86
N THR A 480 -12.13 14.73 0.12
CA THR A 480 -12.57 15.85 -0.72
C THR A 480 -13.50 15.43 -1.86
N VAL A 481 -13.29 14.22 -2.42
CA VAL A 481 -14.18 13.67 -3.46
C VAL A 481 -15.53 13.27 -2.86
N LEU A 482 -15.51 12.62 -1.68
CA LEU A 482 -16.74 12.21 -0.99
C LEU A 482 -17.56 13.42 -0.53
N ASP A 483 -16.92 14.45 -0.01
CA ASP A 483 -17.60 15.67 0.43
C ASP A 483 -18.32 16.36 -0.75
N LYS A 484 -17.68 16.44 -1.93
CA LYS A 484 -18.34 16.94 -3.16
C LYS A 484 -19.58 16.10 -3.54
N ILE A 485 -19.50 14.76 -3.41
CA ILE A 485 -20.64 13.87 -3.69
C ILE A 485 -21.74 14.11 -2.67
N LYS A 486 -21.43 14.17 -1.37
CA LYS A 486 -22.41 14.42 -0.30
C LYS A 486 -23.09 15.77 -0.44
N GLU A 487 -22.35 16.82 -0.77
CA GLU A 487 -22.91 18.15 -1.04
C GLU A 487 -23.91 18.14 -2.20
N ALA A 488 -23.59 17.43 -3.29
CA ALA A 488 -24.50 17.31 -4.43
C ALA A 488 -25.78 16.54 -4.05
N LEU A 489 -25.64 15.39 -3.36
CA LEU A 489 -26.76 14.58 -2.87
C LEU A 489 -27.66 15.37 -1.91
N ALA A 490 -27.08 16.08 -0.94
CA ALA A 490 -27.80 16.91 0.02
C ALA A 490 -28.56 18.08 -0.64
N ALA A 491 -28.01 18.60 -1.75
CA ALA A 491 -28.66 19.65 -2.54
C ALA A 491 -29.71 19.10 -3.53
N GLY A 492 -29.96 17.79 -3.57
CA GLY A 492 -30.85 17.15 -4.55
C GLY A 492 -30.39 17.30 -6.00
N LYS A 493 -29.07 17.51 -6.21
CA LYS A 493 -28.44 17.64 -7.53
C LYS A 493 -27.89 16.29 -8.00
N GLU A 494 -27.69 16.17 -9.31
CA GLU A 494 -26.95 15.07 -9.88
C GLU A 494 -25.54 15.02 -9.31
N THR A 495 -25.05 13.81 -8.97
CA THR A 495 -23.70 13.62 -8.45
C THR A 495 -22.64 14.00 -9.51
N PRO A 496 -21.49 14.54 -9.09
CA PRO A 496 -20.46 14.97 -10.04
C PRO A 496 -19.85 13.80 -10.82
N TYR A 497 -19.96 12.57 -10.30
CA TYR A 497 -19.36 11.37 -10.87
C TYR A 497 -20.38 10.24 -10.98
N HIS A 498 -20.13 9.33 -11.94
CA HIS A 498 -20.86 8.06 -12.08
C HIS A 498 -20.08 6.88 -11.51
N PHE A 499 -18.76 6.94 -11.60
CA PHE A 499 -17.87 5.90 -11.09
C PHE A 499 -16.63 6.51 -10.43
N VAL A 500 -16.24 5.98 -9.26
CA VAL A 500 -15.11 6.49 -8.46
C VAL A 500 -14.19 5.35 -8.06
N GLU A 501 -12.91 5.42 -8.46
CA GLU A 501 -11.86 4.54 -7.95
C GLU A 501 -11.22 5.16 -6.71
N VAL A 502 -11.02 4.33 -5.68
CA VAL A 502 -10.41 4.74 -4.42
C VAL A 502 -9.28 3.79 -4.01
N MET A 503 -8.09 4.36 -3.71
CA MET A 503 -6.96 3.63 -3.14
C MET A 503 -6.34 4.36 -1.95
N ALA A 504 -6.14 3.67 -0.82
CA ALA A 504 -5.58 4.27 0.39
C ALA A 504 -4.13 4.77 0.23
N CYS A 505 -3.35 4.14 -0.63
CA CYS A 505 -1.90 4.38 -0.74
C CYS A 505 -1.58 5.33 -1.89
N ARG A 506 -0.55 6.20 -1.73
CA ARG A 506 -0.05 7.08 -2.78
C ARG A 506 0.41 6.27 -4.01
N GLY A 507 -0.21 6.48 -5.16
CA GLY A 507 0.09 5.74 -6.38
C GLY A 507 -0.53 4.33 -6.45
N GLY A 508 -1.30 3.90 -5.45
CA GLY A 508 -1.95 2.60 -5.40
C GLY A 508 -1.17 1.53 -4.65
N CYS A 509 -1.46 0.26 -4.94
CA CYS A 509 -0.89 -0.91 -4.25
C CYS A 509 0.63 -1.06 -4.43
N ILE A 510 1.22 -0.46 -5.48
CA ILE A 510 2.68 -0.40 -5.68
C ILE A 510 3.43 0.29 -4.52
N ALA A 511 2.76 1.11 -3.71
CA ALA A 511 3.29 1.74 -2.52
C ALA A 511 2.51 1.34 -1.26
N GLY A 512 1.93 0.15 -1.25
CA GLY A 512 1.21 -0.41 -0.12
C GLY A 512 2.06 -0.55 1.14
N GLY A 513 1.42 -0.56 2.33
CA GLY A 513 2.08 -0.63 3.62
C GLY A 513 2.95 -1.89 3.84
N GLY A 514 2.79 -2.93 3.00
CA GLY A 514 3.57 -4.18 3.02
C GLY A 514 4.69 -4.27 1.98
N GLN A 515 4.89 -3.24 1.14
CA GLN A 515 5.94 -3.19 0.13
C GLN A 515 7.33 -2.88 0.72
N PRO A 516 8.43 -3.13 -0.02
CA PRO A 516 9.79 -2.75 0.40
C PRO A 516 9.87 -1.30 0.85
N TYR A 517 10.70 -1.03 1.86
CA TYR A 517 10.87 0.29 2.46
C TYR A 517 11.58 1.27 1.52
N GLY A 518 11.44 2.58 1.80
CA GLY A 518 12.14 3.62 1.04
C GLY A 518 11.43 4.04 -0.24
N CYS A 519 10.14 3.76 -0.38
CA CYS A 519 9.34 4.13 -1.54
C CYS A 519 9.27 5.67 -1.70
N THR A 520 9.76 6.18 -2.83
CA THR A 520 9.68 7.58 -3.26
C THR A 520 8.82 7.67 -4.54
N ASP A 521 8.54 8.89 -5.02
CA ASP A 521 7.81 9.06 -6.29
C ASP A 521 8.59 8.48 -7.50
N GLU A 522 9.92 8.49 -7.46
CA GLU A 522 10.74 7.83 -8.47
C GLU A 522 10.52 6.30 -8.45
N VAL A 523 10.56 5.70 -7.26
CA VAL A 523 10.29 4.26 -7.08
C VAL A 523 8.87 3.91 -7.52
N ARG A 524 7.87 4.73 -7.16
CA ARG A 524 6.48 4.54 -7.60
C ARG A 524 6.36 4.58 -9.12
N SER A 525 7.02 5.55 -9.76
CA SER A 525 7.01 5.68 -11.23
C SER A 525 7.63 4.46 -11.91
N LYS A 526 8.77 3.95 -11.41
CA LYS A 526 9.40 2.74 -11.94
C LYS A 526 8.50 1.50 -11.75
N ARG A 527 7.91 1.32 -10.56
CA ARG A 527 6.97 0.22 -10.31
C ARG A 527 5.71 0.32 -11.18
N SER A 528 5.16 1.53 -11.37
CA SER A 528 4.03 1.75 -12.28
C SER A 528 4.37 1.38 -13.71
N MET A 529 5.55 1.78 -14.18
CA MET A 529 6.03 1.42 -15.53
C MET A 529 6.12 -0.10 -15.69
N GLY A 530 6.62 -0.82 -14.68
CA GLY A 530 6.64 -2.29 -14.68
C GLY A 530 5.24 -2.90 -14.81
N ILE A 531 4.26 -2.38 -14.08
CA ILE A 531 2.86 -2.83 -14.16
C ILE A 531 2.27 -2.60 -15.56
N TYR A 532 2.45 -1.40 -16.14
CA TYR A 532 1.94 -1.11 -17.48
C TYR A 532 2.68 -1.90 -18.57
N THR A 533 3.98 -2.16 -18.38
CA THR A 533 4.75 -3.03 -19.29
C THR A 533 4.23 -4.47 -19.28
N ASP A 534 3.81 -4.99 -18.12
CA ASP A 534 3.21 -6.32 -17.99
C ASP A 534 1.84 -6.36 -18.71
N ASP A 535 1.00 -5.32 -18.56
CA ASP A 535 -0.27 -5.16 -19.28
C ASP A 535 -0.04 -5.12 -20.80
N GLU A 536 0.90 -4.32 -21.29
CA GLU A 536 1.20 -4.18 -22.72
C GLU A 536 1.66 -5.49 -23.37
N LYS A 537 2.37 -6.33 -22.60
CA LYS A 537 2.86 -7.64 -23.06
C LYS A 537 1.83 -8.77 -22.92
N SER A 538 0.72 -8.53 -22.24
CA SER A 538 -0.31 -9.54 -22.02
C SER A 538 -1.04 -9.88 -23.31
N THR A 539 -1.31 -11.17 -23.52
CA THR A 539 -2.08 -11.67 -24.68
C THR A 539 -3.50 -11.11 -24.70
N TYR A 540 -4.11 -11.02 -23.53
CA TYR A 540 -5.43 -10.42 -23.33
C TYR A 540 -5.26 -9.17 -22.46
N ARG A 541 -5.87 -8.06 -22.86
CA ARG A 541 -5.77 -6.79 -22.13
C ARG A 541 -7.06 -6.34 -21.44
N CYS A 542 -8.15 -7.06 -21.67
CA CYS A 542 -9.45 -6.79 -21.09
C CYS A 542 -9.96 -8.04 -20.34
N SER A 543 -10.58 -7.86 -19.19
CA SER A 543 -11.01 -8.96 -18.32
C SER A 543 -12.02 -9.91 -18.99
N HIS A 544 -12.95 -9.39 -19.81
CA HIS A 544 -13.92 -10.19 -20.56
C HIS A 544 -13.29 -11.07 -21.66
N GLN A 545 -12.02 -10.82 -22.03
CA GLN A 545 -11.28 -11.64 -23.00
C GLN A 545 -10.63 -12.87 -22.37
N ASN A 546 -10.57 -12.96 -21.03
CA ASN A 546 -9.97 -14.11 -20.35
C ASN A 546 -10.84 -15.36 -20.51
N PRO A 547 -10.37 -16.40 -21.26
CA PRO A 547 -11.19 -17.59 -21.51
C PRO A 547 -11.50 -18.38 -20.23
N PHE A 548 -10.64 -18.31 -19.23
CA PHE A 548 -10.83 -18.98 -17.94
C PHE A 548 -11.88 -18.28 -17.08
N ILE A 549 -12.04 -16.97 -17.20
CA ILE A 549 -13.16 -16.24 -16.58
C ILE A 549 -14.48 -16.73 -17.17
N LYS A 550 -14.56 -16.81 -18.50
CA LYS A 550 -15.76 -17.37 -19.16
C LYS A 550 -16.04 -18.79 -18.69
N GLN A 551 -14.99 -19.63 -18.65
CA GLN A 551 -15.12 -21.03 -18.19
C GLN A 551 -15.71 -21.11 -16.77
N VAL A 552 -15.24 -20.28 -15.84
CA VAL A 552 -15.70 -20.27 -14.45
C VAL A 552 -17.16 -19.85 -14.35
N TYR A 553 -17.62 -18.88 -15.15
CA TYR A 553 -19.04 -18.53 -15.21
C TYR A 553 -19.88 -19.66 -15.81
N ASP A 554 -19.47 -20.21 -16.94
CA ASP A 554 -20.21 -21.27 -17.65
C ASP A 554 -20.33 -22.55 -16.81
N GLU A 555 -19.26 -22.93 -16.08
CA GLU A 555 -19.22 -24.19 -15.32
C GLU A 555 -19.76 -24.05 -13.89
N PHE A 556 -19.72 -22.86 -13.27
CA PHE A 556 -19.88 -22.76 -11.83
C PHE A 556 -20.67 -21.56 -11.32
N LEU A 557 -20.32 -20.34 -11.72
CA LEU A 557 -20.91 -19.11 -11.18
C LEU A 557 -22.24 -18.73 -11.86
N GLY A 558 -22.47 -19.18 -13.09
CA GLY A 558 -23.60 -18.80 -13.92
C GLY A 558 -23.34 -17.49 -14.67
N GLU A 559 -23.85 -16.37 -14.17
CA GLU A 559 -23.68 -15.06 -14.79
C GLU A 559 -23.14 -14.03 -13.77
N PRO A 560 -22.48 -12.94 -14.24
CA PRO A 560 -22.05 -11.86 -13.36
C PRO A 560 -23.24 -11.24 -12.60
N ASN A 561 -23.05 -11.01 -11.28
CA ASN A 561 -24.11 -10.63 -10.34
C ASN A 561 -25.30 -11.61 -10.30
N GLY A 562 -25.12 -12.86 -10.75
CA GLY A 562 -26.08 -13.95 -10.58
C GLY A 562 -26.11 -14.46 -9.13
N HIS A 563 -27.03 -15.38 -8.83
CA HIS A 563 -27.25 -15.84 -7.45
C HIS A 563 -25.96 -16.42 -6.81
N LYS A 564 -25.29 -17.36 -7.49
CA LYS A 564 -24.08 -18.00 -6.96
C LYS A 564 -22.88 -17.07 -6.95
N ALA A 565 -22.75 -16.20 -7.96
CA ALA A 565 -21.73 -15.17 -7.98
C ALA A 565 -21.92 -14.20 -6.80
N HIS A 566 -23.16 -13.80 -6.52
CA HIS A 566 -23.45 -12.92 -5.40
C HIS A 566 -23.16 -13.57 -4.04
N GLU A 567 -23.48 -14.85 -3.86
CA GLU A 567 -23.20 -15.60 -2.64
C GLU A 567 -21.69 -15.68 -2.31
N LEU A 568 -20.86 -15.95 -3.33
CA LEU A 568 -19.43 -16.20 -3.14
C LEU A 568 -18.57 -14.94 -3.26
N LEU A 569 -18.94 -14.03 -4.16
CA LEU A 569 -18.07 -12.92 -4.59
C LEU A 569 -18.50 -11.56 -4.06
N HIS A 570 -19.63 -11.45 -3.36
CA HIS A 570 -20.12 -10.20 -2.82
C HIS A 570 -20.10 -10.17 -1.29
N THR A 571 -20.19 -8.99 -0.72
CA THR A 571 -20.15 -8.74 0.72
C THR A 571 -21.02 -7.54 1.09
N HIS A 572 -21.28 -7.37 2.36
CA HIS A 572 -21.99 -6.22 2.91
C HIS A 572 -21.08 -5.38 3.80
N TYR A 573 -21.50 -4.15 4.04
CA TYR A 573 -20.81 -3.16 4.86
C TYR A 573 -21.76 -2.64 5.94
N VAL A 574 -21.18 -2.31 7.10
CA VAL A 574 -21.95 -1.84 8.25
C VAL A 574 -21.26 -0.61 8.86
N PRO A 575 -22.04 0.38 9.34
CA PRO A 575 -21.48 1.47 10.13
C PRO A 575 -20.72 0.94 11.35
N ARG A 576 -19.52 1.47 11.59
CA ARG A 576 -18.67 1.09 12.72
C ARG A 576 -18.27 2.30 13.54
N PRO A 577 -18.18 2.20 14.87
CA PRO A 577 -17.70 3.30 15.69
C PRO A 577 -16.21 3.56 15.45
N LEU A 578 -15.79 4.83 15.65
CA LEU A 578 -14.39 5.22 15.56
C LEU A 578 -13.52 4.50 16.59
N TYR A 579 -14.03 4.37 17.82
CA TYR A 579 -13.39 3.62 18.91
C TYR A 579 -14.22 2.38 19.21
N GLN A 580 -13.56 1.24 19.26
CA GLN A 580 -14.18 -0.04 19.65
C GLN A 580 -13.87 -0.31 21.12
N LYS A 581 -14.85 -0.80 21.86
CA LYS A 581 -14.68 -1.26 23.25
C LYS A 581 -14.48 -2.75 23.29
#